data_fc8d99b237adc48444e71a0b01cc1097
#
_entry.id   fc8d99b237adc48444e71a0b01cc1097
#
_cell.length_a   1.000
_cell.length_b   1.000
_cell.length_c   1.000
_cell.angle_alpha   90.00
_cell.angle_beta   90.00
_cell.angle_gamma   90.00
#
_symmetry.space_group_name_H-M   'P 1'
#
loop_
_entity.id
_entity.type
_entity.pdbx_description
1 polymer ?
#
loop_
_entity_poly.entity_id
_entity_poly.type
_entity_poly.pdbx_seq_one_letter_code
_entity_poly.pdbx_strand_id
1 'polypeptide(L)'
;MDNCVIGLETANHQLGIHPKLNKVVRQNVNEELTPIVPLKFSTITNRYNQLLLKFKGGYSVEFRAFDDGFAYRFLTDLKGEQEIMNEILRLNFVDDCLLHLQQPDGFKTSYEEEYRHQTSSEWKNSNRMALLPLLASTPKGDKILMSETNLTAYPIVTGKHKNHLYIKK
;
A
#
# COMPACT_ATOMS: atom_id res chain seq x y z
N MET A 1 -7.38 5.48 12.10
CA MET A 1 -7.71 4.38 11.15
C MET A 1 -7.99 3.13 11.97
N ASP A 2 -9.14 2.52 11.76
CA ASP A 2 -9.56 1.32 12.50
C ASP A 2 -9.73 0.15 11.53
N ASN A 3 -9.38 -1.07 12.00
CA ASN A 3 -9.58 -2.31 11.26
C ASN A 3 -8.96 -2.32 9.83
N CYS A 4 -7.73 -1.82 9.71
CA CYS A 4 -6.98 -1.95 8.45
C CYS A 4 -6.65 -3.43 8.20
N VAL A 5 -6.77 -3.86 6.96
CA VAL A 5 -6.47 -5.23 6.55
C VAL A 5 -5.49 -5.19 5.39
N ILE A 6 -4.47 -6.01 5.48
CA ILE A 6 -3.55 -6.28 4.37
C ILE A 6 -3.55 -7.77 4.08
N GLY A 7 -3.53 -8.12 2.81
CA GLY A 7 -3.49 -9.51 2.37
C GLY A 7 -2.91 -9.63 0.97
N LEU A 8 -2.39 -10.79 0.66
CA LEU A 8 -1.86 -11.13 -0.65
C LEU A 8 -2.40 -12.50 -1.06
N GLU A 9 -3.04 -12.56 -2.21
CA GLU A 9 -3.59 -13.77 -2.77
C GLU A 9 -2.75 -14.18 -3.98
N THR A 10 -2.22 -15.38 -3.93
CA THR A 10 -1.56 -16.03 -5.07
C THR A 10 -2.47 -17.12 -5.61
N ALA A 11 -2.11 -17.73 -6.74
CA ALA A 11 -2.87 -18.85 -7.31
C ALA A 11 -3.10 -20.00 -6.31
N ASN A 12 -2.20 -20.17 -5.33
CA ASN A 12 -2.21 -21.32 -4.41
C ASN A 12 -2.28 -20.93 -2.92
N HIS A 13 -2.14 -19.65 -2.56
CA HIS A 13 -2.05 -19.22 -1.16
C HIS A 13 -2.83 -17.94 -0.90
N GLN A 14 -3.38 -17.84 0.30
CA GLN A 14 -3.96 -16.61 0.83
C GLN A 14 -3.15 -16.16 2.05
N LEU A 15 -2.33 -15.14 1.87
CA LEU A 15 -1.46 -14.59 2.90
C LEU A 15 -2.14 -13.39 3.59
N GLY A 16 -2.00 -13.28 4.90
CA GLY A 16 -2.64 -12.21 5.68
C GLY A 16 -4.09 -12.50 6.08
N ILE A 17 -4.72 -13.58 5.59
CA ILE A 17 -6.05 -14.02 5.99
C ILE A 17 -5.91 -15.01 7.14
N HIS A 18 -6.57 -14.73 8.27
CA HIS A 18 -6.45 -15.51 9.52
C HIS A 18 -4.99 -15.81 9.91
N PRO A 19 -4.13 -14.79 10.02
CA PRO A 19 -2.70 -14.98 10.19
C PRO A 19 -2.37 -15.64 11.54
N LYS A 20 -1.47 -16.62 11.53
CA LYS A 20 -0.95 -17.25 12.74
C LYS A 20 0.47 -16.74 12.98
N LEU A 21 0.62 -15.78 13.88
CA LEU A 21 1.90 -15.18 14.23
C LEU A 21 2.84 -16.23 14.83
N ASN A 22 4.07 -16.27 14.33
CA ASN A 22 5.12 -17.17 14.79
C ASN A 22 6.22 -16.40 15.55
N LYS A 23 6.71 -15.29 14.98
CA LYS A 23 7.80 -14.50 15.56
C LYS A 23 7.65 -13.03 15.22
N VAL A 24 8.04 -12.18 16.16
CA VAL A 24 8.15 -10.74 16.01
C VAL A 24 9.60 -10.33 16.11
N VAL A 25 10.11 -9.58 15.14
CA VAL A 25 11.45 -9.00 15.16
C VAL A 25 11.31 -7.48 15.04
N ARG A 26 12.05 -6.76 15.89
CA ARG A 26 12.11 -5.29 15.86
C ARG A 26 13.55 -4.87 15.64
N GLN A 27 13.73 -3.84 14.84
CA GLN A 27 15.03 -3.26 14.55
C GLN A 27 14.89 -1.76 14.39
N ASN A 28 15.87 -1.02 14.86
CA ASN A 28 16.03 0.40 14.56
C ASN A 28 17.13 0.52 13.50
N VAL A 29 16.85 1.22 12.41
CA VAL A 29 17.79 1.44 11.31
C VAL A 29 18.09 2.93 11.23
N ASN A 30 19.38 3.25 11.13
CA ASN A 30 19.89 4.60 10.94
C ASN A 30 21.16 4.51 10.09
N GLU A 31 21.03 4.77 8.80
CA GLU A 31 22.09 4.67 7.83
C GLU A 31 22.04 5.82 6.82
N GLU A 32 23.12 6.09 6.16
CA GLU A 32 23.19 7.00 5.03
C GLU A 32 23.29 6.23 3.73
N LEU A 33 22.47 6.60 2.76
CA LEU A 33 22.46 6.02 1.42
C LEU A 33 22.98 7.04 0.40
N THR A 34 23.84 6.58 -0.49
CA THR A 34 24.27 7.37 -1.65
C THR A 34 23.49 6.85 -2.86
N PRO A 35 22.54 7.61 -3.41
CA PRO A 35 21.78 7.17 -4.57
C PRO A 35 22.69 7.06 -5.80
N ILE A 36 22.47 6.03 -6.62
CA ILE A 36 23.22 5.80 -7.87
C ILE A 36 23.05 7.01 -8.81
N VAL A 37 21.84 7.56 -8.85
CA VAL A 37 21.53 8.79 -9.59
C VAL A 37 21.13 9.85 -8.57
N PRO A 38 22.00 10.83 -8.26
CA PRO A 38 21.67 11.90 -7.36
C PRO A 38 20.65 12.84 -8.03
N LEU A 39 19.48 12.99 -7.39
CA LEU A 39 18.43 13.93 -7.82
C LEU A 39 18.55 15.24 -7.03
N LYS A 40 17.92 15.24 -5.85
CA LYS A 40 17.83 16.39 -4.98
C LYS A 40 18.96 16.43 -3.94
N PHE A 41 19.42 15.25 -3.54
CA PHE A 41 20.41 15.05 -2.49
C PHE A 41 21.47 14.06 -2.96
N SER A 42 22.73 14.34 -2.61
CA SER A 42 23.86 13.41 -2.81
C SER A 42 23.86 12.28 -1.79
N THR A 43 23.25 12.53 -0.61
CA THR A 43 23.14 11.56 0.48
C THR A 43 21.72 11.61 1.03
N ILE A 44 21.17 10.47 1.35
CA ILE A 44 19.82 10.30 1.92
C ILE A 44 19.96 9.64 3.29
N THR A 45 19.46 10.29 4.33
CA THR A 45 19.33 9.68 5.65
C THR A 45 18.19 8.69 5.62
N ASN A 46 18.49 7.41 5.82
CA ASN A 46 17.53 6.32 5.88
C ASN A 46 17.34 5.88 7.34
N ARG A 47 16.39 6.50 8.02
CA ARG A 47 16.10 6.26 9.44
C ARG A 47 14.67 5.80 9.62
N TYR A 48 14.49 4.62 10.19
CA TYR A 48 13.17 4.05 10.46
C TYR A 48 13.21 3.00 11.56
N ASN A 49 12.04 2.74 12.14
CA ASN A 49 11.79 1.59 12.99
C ASN A 49 11.17 0.48 12.14
N GLN A 50 11.79 -0.70 12.18
CA GLN A 50 11.31 -1.88 11.47
C GLN A 50 10.57 -2.82 12.41
N LEU A 51 9.42 -3.31 11.95
CA LEU A 51 8.68 -4.40 12.56
C LEU A 51 8.51 -5.51 11.52
N LEU A 52 9.13 -6.67 11.77
CA LEU A 52 8.96 -7.85 10.94
C LEU A 52 8.09 -8.87 11.70
N LEU A 53 6.92 -9.16 11.15
CA LEU A 53 6.00 -10.17 11.65
C LEU A 53 6.15 -11.42 10.79
N LYS A 54 6.66 -12.51 11.39
CA LYS A 54 6.78 -13.81 10.73
C LYS A 54 5.56 -14.66 11.06
N PHE A 55 4.93 -15.21 10.04
CA PHE A 55 3.73 -16.02 10.18
C PHE A 55 3.98 -17.49 9.82
N LYS A 56 3.13 -18.39 10.31
CA LYS A 56 3.08 -19.77 9.81
C LYS A 56 2.59 -19.73 8.36
N GLY A 57 3.10 -20.63 7.52
CA GLY A 57 2.75 -20.70 6.10
C GLY A 57 3.78 -20.04 5.17
N GLY A 58 5.02 -19.80 5.66
CA GLY A 58 6.16 -19.39 4.82
C GLY A 58 6.09 -17.95 4.32
N TYR A 59 5.55 -17.04 5.13
CA TYR A 59 5.54 -15.62 4.78
C TYR A 59 5.76 -14.71 5.99
N SER A 60 6.11 -13.49 5.70
CA SER A 60 6.27 -12.42 6.69
C SER A 60 5.71 -11.12 6.15
N VAL A 61 5.37 -10.20 7.03
CA VAL A 61 5.07 -8.81 6.68
C VAL A 61 6.06 -7.91 7.39
N GLU A 62 6.74 -7.10 6.62
CA GLU A 62 7.66 -6.07 7.11
C GLU A 62 6.97 -4.72 7.08
N PHE A 63 7.00 -4.01 8.20
CA PHE A 63 6.58 -2.63 8.32
C PHE A 63 7.80 -1.76 8.61
N ARG A 64 7.84 -0.58 8.03
CA ARG A 64 8.82 0.47 8.32
C ARG A 64 8.08 1.75 8.69
N ALA A 65 8.39 2.29 9.85
CA ALA A 65 7.87 3.56 10.31
C ALA A 65 8.98 4.61 10.25
N PHE A 66 8.79 5.62 9.42
CA PHE A 66 9.61 6.81 9.26
C PHE A 66 9.00 7.96 10.04
N ASP A 67 9.71 9.08 10.15
CA ASP A 67 9.20 10.28 10.83
C ASP A 67 8.01 10.91 10.06
N ASP A 68 7.93 10.71 8.75
CA ASP A 68 6.93 11.30 7.85
C ASP A 68 5.98 10.28 7.20
N GLY A 69 6.08 9.00 7.54
CA GLY A 69 5.21 8.00 6.97
C GLY A 69 5.52 6.55 7.35
N PHE A 70 4.84 5.63 6.71
CA PHE A 70 5.12 4.22 6.89
C PHE A 70 5.01 3.46 5.56
N ALA A 71 5.72 2.35 5.47
CA ALA A 71 5.64 1.42 4.34
C ALA A 71 5.44 -0.01 4.86
N TYR A 72 4.89 -0.87 4.01
CA TYR A 72 4.86 -2.31 4.27
C TYR A 72 5.17 -3.08 3.00
N ARG A 73 5.60 -4.34 3.19
CA ARG A 73 5.72 -5.32 2.11
C ARG A 73 5.51 -6.73 2.63
N PHE A 74 5.05 -7.61 1.75
CA PHE A 74 5.09 -9.05 1.96
C PHE A 74 6.46 -9.60 1.61
N LEU A 75 6.93 -10.56 2.39
CA LEU A 75 8.12 -11.38 2.13
C LEU A 75 7.67 -12.83 2.18
N THR A 76 8.04 -13.63 1.19
CA THR A 76 7.65 -15.04 1.11
C THR A 76 8.86 -15.96 0.97
N ASP A 77 8.81 -17.10 1.63
CA ASP A 77 9.74 -18.22 1.48
C ASP A 77 9.08 -19.36 0.65
N LEU A 78 8.02 -19.03 -0.10
CA LEU A 78 7.30 -19.98 -0.95
C LEU A 78 8.20 -20.43 -2.11
N LYS A 79 8.14 -21.72 -2.43
CA LYS A 79 8.97 -22.29 -3.51
C LYS A 79 8.38 -21.97 -4.88
N GLY A 80 9.27 -21.73 -5.84
CA GLY A 80 8.91 -21.46 -7.23
C GLY A 80 8.34 -20.07 -7.48
N GLU A 81 7.95 -19.84 -8.71
CA GLU A 81 7.27 -18.59 -9.09
C GLU A 81 5.86 -18.56 -8.49
N GLN A 82 5.47 -17.40 -8.00
CA GLN A 82 4.15 -17.17 -7.42
C GLN A 82 3.36 -16.22 -8.31
N GLU A 83 2.28 -16.70 -8.88
CA GLU A 83 1.36 -15.84 -9.60
C GLU A 83 0.49 -15.08 -8.61
N ILE A 84 0.59 -13.73 -8.61
CA ILE A 84 -0.19 -12.87 -7.74
C ILE A 84 -1.53 -12.58 -8.39
N MET A 85 -2.59 -13.03 -7.74
CA MET A 85 -3.96 -12.87 -8.20
C MET A 85 -4.59 -11.59 -7.66
N ASN A 86 -4.27 -11.22 -6.43
CA ASN A 86 -4.88 -10.07 -5.76
C ASN A 86 -4.03 -9.60 -4.58
N GLU A 87 -3.98 -8.29 -4.37
CA GLU A 87 -3.52 -7.70 -3.11
C GLU A 87 -4.69 -7.01 -2.43
N ILE A 88 -4.81 -7.21 -1.13
CA ILE A 88 -5.85 -6.59 -0.31
C ILE A 88 -5.18 -5.54 0.57
N LEU A 89 -5.46 -4.28 0.29
CA LEU A 89 -5.16 -3.17 1.19
C LEU A 89 -6.48 -2.49 1.56
N ARG A 90 -6.86 -2.62 2.82
CA ARG A 90 -8.08 -2.03 3.33
C ARG A 90 -7.73 -0.99 4.38
N LEU A 91 -7.98 0.27 4.08
CA LEU A 91 -7.79 1.40 4.98
C LEU A 91 -9.14 1.97 5.35
N ASN A 92 -9.47 1.94 6.63
CA ASN A 92 -10.71 2.55 7.14
C ASN A 92 -10.37 3.92 7.73
N PHE A 93 -10.89 4.97 7.13
CA PHE A 93 -10.86 6.30 7.72
C PHE A 93 -11.99 6.42 8.75
N VAL A 94 -11.67 7.03 9.89
CA VAL A 94 -12.66 7.26 10.98
C VAL A 94 -13.65 8.35 10.54
N ASP A 95 -13.12 9.39 9.90
CA ASP A 95 -13.88 10.54 9.41
C ASP A 95 -14.06 10.45 7.90
N ASP A 96 -15.06 11.13 7.36
CA ASP A 96 -15.24 11.27 5.92
C ASP A 96 -14.18 12.21 5.35
N CYS A 97 -13.25 11.67 4.57
CA CYS A 97 -12.11 12.39 4.01
C CYS A 97 -12.42 12.88 2.60
N LEU A 98 -11.89 14.03 2.22
CA LEU A 98 -11.86 14.46 0.84
C LEU A 98 -10.73 13.74 0.10
N LEU A 99 -11.08 12.96 -0.91
CA LEU A 99 -10.16 12.22 -1.73
C LEU A 99 -9.84 12.99 -3.02
N HIS A 100 -8.57 13.02 -3.38
CA HIS A 100 -8.05 13.56 -4.63
C HIS A 100 -7.49 12.38 -5.43
N LEU A 101 -8.18 12.00 -6.49
CA LEU A 101 -7.90 10.74 -7.20
C LEU A 101 -8.16 10.86 -8.69
N GLN A 102 -7.43 10.07 -9.46
CA GLN A 102 -7.68 9.87 -10.89
C GLN A 102 -8.50 8.60 -11.10
N GLN A 103 -9.53 8.67 -11.93
CA GLN A 103 -10.50 7.58 -12.14
C GLN A 103 -10.58 7.21 -13.62
N PRO A 104 -9.68 6.35 -14.12
CA PRO A 104 -9.76 5.90 -15.50
C PRO A 104 -10.98 5.03 -15.73
N ASP A 105 -11.48 5.01 -16.96
CA ASP A 105 -12.65 4.23 -17.36
C ASP A 105 -12.34 2.72 -17.50
N GLY A 106 -11.08 2.33 -17.45
CA GLY A 106 -10.66 0.91 -17.52
C GLY A 106 -9.15 0.74 -17.49
N PHE A 107 -8.70 -0.49 -17.72
CA PHE A 107 -7.27 -0.82 -17.73
C PHE A 107 -6.56 -0.52 -19.06
N LYS A 108 -7.31 -0.26 -20.13
CA LYS A 108 -6.76 0.06 -21.47
C LYS A 108 -7.01 1.52 -21.78
N THR A 109 -6.23 2.40 -21.16
CA THR A 109 -6.33 3.86 -21.32
C THR A 109 -4.92 4.46 -21.20
N SER A 110 -4.74 5.70 -21.59
CA SER A 110 -3.49 6.44 -21.41
C SER A 110 -3.14 6.70 -19.94
N TYR A 111 -4.08 6.48 -19.03
CA TYR A 111 -3.99 6.84 -17.62
C TYR A 111 -3.82 8.35 -17.37
N GLU A 112 -4.12 9.16 -18.36
CA GLU A 112 -4.10 10.63 -18.30
C GLU A 112 -5.52 11.12 -18.00
N GLU A 113 -5.83 11.25 -16.72
CA GLU A 113 -7.15 11.69 -16.24
C GLU A 113 -7.01 12.91 -15.34
N GLU A 114 -8.00 13.77 -15.38
CA GLU A 114 -8.08 14.87 -14.42
C GLU A 114 -8.33 14.35 -12.99
N TYR A 115 -7.76 15.03 -12.02
CA TYR A 115 -8.03 14.74 -10.62
C TYR A 115 -9.47 15.09 -10.28
N ARG A 116 -10.19 14.12 -9.72
CA ARG A 116 -11.52 14.28 -9.15
C ARG A 116 -11.41 14.45 -7.65
N HIS A 117 -12.29 15.29 -7.12
CA HIS A 117 -12.37 15.59 -5.70
C HIS A 117 -13.73 15.10 -5.21
N GLN A 118 -13.74 14.09 -4.36
CA GLN A 118 -14.98 13.53 -3.81
C GLN A 118 -14.73 13.00 -2.40
N THR A 119 -15.78 12.91 -1.61
CA THR A 119 -15.64 12.36 -0.26
C THR A 119 -15.42 10.84 -0.30
N SER A 120 -14.87 10.30 0.77
CA SER A 120 -14.70 8.85 0.91
C SER A 120 -16.05 8.13 0.91
N SER A 121 -17.10 8.76 1.43
CA SER A 121 -18.49 8.26 1.38
C SER A 121 -19.06 8.22 -0.04
N GLU A 122 -18.81 9.26 -0.83
CA GLU A 122 -19.24 9.29 -2.25
C GLU A 122 -18.48 8.25 -3.07
N TRP A 123 -17.18 8.17 -2.88
CA TRP A 123 -16.38 7.16 -3.58
C TRP A 123 -16.79 5.74 -3.19
N LYS A 124 -17.18 5.51 -1.96
CA LYS A 124 -17.72 4.23 -1.48
C LYS A 124 -18.88 3.71 -2.32
N ASN A 125 -19.69 4.56 -2.87
CA ASN A 125 -20.82 4.22 -3.72
C ASN A 125 -20.48 4.18 -5.22
N SER A 126 -19.22 4.46 -5.58
CA SER A 126 -18.73 4.44 -6.96
C SER A 126 -18.20 3.07 -7.35
N ASN A 127 -18.47 2.60 -8.55
CA ASN A 127 -17.84 1.39 -9.11
C ASN A 127 -16.58 1.70 -9.92
N ARG A 128 -16.09 2.93 -9.89
CA ARG A 128 -14.90 3.36 -10.64
C ARG A 128 -13.61 2.95 -9.92
N MET A 129 -12.60 2.67 -10.70
CA MET A 129 -11.23 2.50 -10.20
C MET A 129 -10.63 3.85 -9.83
N ALA A 130 -9.63 3.82 -8.97
CA ALA A 130 -8.74 4.94 -8.74
C ALA A 130 -7.29 4.50 -8.95
N LEU A 131 -6.47 5.40 -9.47
CA LEU A 131 -5.03 5.20 -9.61
C LEU A 131 -4.28 5.68 -8.37
N LEU A 132 -3.10 5.15 -8.15
CA LEU A 132 -2.13 5.70 -7.23
C LEU A 132 -1.18 6.67 -7.99
N PRO A 133 -0.69 7.72 -7.32
CA PRO A 133 -0.91 8.07 -5.93
C PRO A 133 -2.31 8.62 -5.65
N LEU A 134 -2.84 8.34 -4.47
CA LEU A 134 -4.11 8.87 -3.96
C LEU A 134 -3.84 9.74 -2.73
N LEU A 135 -4.38 10.95 -2.71
CA LEU A 135 -4.28 11.85 -1.58
C LEU A 135 -5.63 11.93 -0.85
N ALA A 136 -5.62 11.70 0.45
CA ALA A 136 -6.77 11.90 1.32
C ALA A 136 -6.53 13.11 2.24
N SER A 137 -7.51 14.00 2.31
CA SER A 137 -7.53 15.15 3.23
C SER A 137 -8.54 14.89 4.34
N THR A 138 -8.09 14.86 5.59
CA THR A 138 -9.00 14.69 6.72
C THR A 138 -9.73 15.99 7.04
N PRO A 139 -10.89 15.95 7.72
CA PRO A 139 -11.58 17.15 8.18
C PRO A 139 -10.75 18.02 9.14
N LYS A 140 -9.74 17.43 9.78
CA LYS A 140 -8.80 18.15 10.68
C LYS A 140 -7.65 18.83 9.94
N GLY A 141 -7.56 18.65 8.62
CA GLY A 141 -6.52 19.25 7.79
C GLY A 141 -5.30 18.38 7.52
N ASP A 142 -5.22 17.18 8.12
CA ASP A 142 -4.13 16.25 7.85
C ASP A 142 -4.22 15.72 6.41
N LYS A 143 -3.05 15.46 5.82
CA LYS A 143 -2.92 14.90 4.47
C LYS A 143 -2.29 13.52 4.54
N ILE A 144 -2.90 12.55 3.87
CA ILE A 144 -2.42 11.17 3.79
C ILE A 144 -2.23 10.84 2.31
N LEU A 145 -0.97 10.74 1.88
CA LEU A 145 -0.63 10.30 0.53
C LEU A 145 -0.41 8.78 0.54
N MET A 146 -1.12 8.08 -0.33
CA MET A 146 -0.92 6.65 -0.57
C MET A 146 -0.28 6.46 -1.93
N SER A 147 0.79 5.69 -1.98
CA SER A 147 1.54 5.38 -3.19
C SER A 147 2.17 4.00 -3.07
N GLU A 148 2.68 3.52 -4.18
CA GLU A 148 3.45 2.28 -4.27
C GLU A 148 4.83 2.57 -4.85
N THR A 149 5.79 1.67 -4.60
CA THR A 149 7.16 1.81 -5.08
C THR A 149 7.78 0.46 -5.34
N ASN A 150 8.89 0.44 -6.09
CA ASN A 150 9.67 -0.76 -6.40
C ASN A 150 8.89 -1.86 -7.15
N LEU A 151 8.16 -1.46 -8.18
CA LEU A 151 7.29 -2.32 -9.00
C LEU A 151 8.07 -3.09 -10.07
N THR A 152 9.20 -3.70 -9.75
CA THR A 152 10.08 -4.33 -10.74
C THR A 152 9.52 -5.61 -11.37
N ALA A 153 8.69 -6.36 -10.64
CA ALA A 153 8.04 -7.58 -11.12
C ALA A 153 6.64 -7.73 -10.52
N TYR A 154 6.00 -6.62 -10.22
CA TYR A 154 4.71 -6.55 -9.54
C TYR A 154 3.72 -5.73 -10.35
N PRO A 155 2.44 -6.12 -10.46
CA PRO A 155 1.45 -5.33 -11.17
C PRO A 155 1.15 -4.01 -10.46
N ILE A 156 0.81 -3.00 -11.26
CA ILE A 156 0.33 -1.72 -10.74
C ILE A 156 -0.96 -1.91 -9.95
N VAL A 157 -0.99 -1.26 -8.80
CA VAL A 157 -2.12 -1.28 -7.90
C VAL A 157 -3.18 -0.28 -8.33
N THR A 158 -4.42 -0.75 -8.46
CA THR A 158 -5.58 0.09 -8.70
C THR A 158 -6.63 -0.10 -7.62
N GLY A 159 -7.21 0.98 -7.13
CA GLY A 159 -8.23 0.93 -6.08
C GLY A 159 -9.63 0.66 -6.61
N LYS A 160 -10.31 -0.33 -6.06
CA LYS A 160 -11.77 -0.51 -6.10
C LYS A 160 -12.33 -0.64 -4.69
N HIS A 161 -13.45 -0.27 -4.54
CA HIS A 161 -14.35 0.24 -3.55
C HIS A 161 -15.06 -0.78 -2.63
N LYS A 162 -15.15 -0.50 -1.37
CA LYS A 162 -16.18 -0.69 -0.30
C LYS A 162 -15.62 -0.23 1.03
N ASN A 163 -15.55 1.08 1.33
CA ASN A 163 -14.84 1.63 2.49
C ASN A 163 -13.37 1.17 2.62
N HIS A 164 -12.83 0.61 1.58
CA HIS A 164 -11.59 -0.12 1.53
C HIS A 164 -10.92 0.23 0.23
N LEU A 165 -9.66 0.56 0.26
CA LEU A 165 -8.84 0.55 -0.92
C LEU A 165 -8.65 -0.94 -1.28
N TYR A 166 -9.38 -1.43 -2.27
CA TYR A 166 -9.10 -2.72 -2.87
C TYR A 166 -8.11 -2.52 -3.98
N ILE A 167 -7.04 -3.22 -3.88
CA ILE A 167 -6.06 -3.35 -4.92
C ILE A 167 -6.39 -4.67 -5.61
N LYS A 168 -6.89 -4.60 -6.83
CA LYS A 168 -7.17 -5.77 -7.64
C LYS A 168 -6.31 -5.72 -8.88
N LYS A 169 -5.61 -6.83 -9.13
CA LYS A 169 -4.90 -7.10 -10.37
C LYS A 169 -5.86 -7.17 -11.54
#